data_8fce1851d31a37c72dcfd5d38f97b651
#
_entry.id   8fce1851d31a37c72dcfd5d38f97b651
#
_cell.length_a   1.000
_cell.length_b   1.000
_cell.length_c   1.000
_cell.angle_alpha   90.00
_cell.angle_beta   90.00
_cell.angle_gamma   90.00
#
_symmetry.space_group_name_H-M   'P 1'
#
loop_
_entity.id
_entity.type
_entity.pdbx_description
1 polymer ?
#
loop_
_entity_poly.entity_id
_entity_poly.type
_entity_poly.pdbx_seq_one_letter_code
_entity_poly.pdbx_strand_id
1 'polypeptide(L)'
;MAAEGQDEELADVLTAVGPRLRALRRQRGTTLAQLSETTGISLSTLSRLESGQRRPTLELLLPLARAHRVAFDELVGAPETGDPRIRPRPFVRHGSTYVPLTRKFSGVHAFKQILPPLEGPPPEPELQVHEGYEWLYVLAGRIRLLLGGHDLVLGPGEAAEFDTRTPHAFFNAGPQPAEFLSLFGPQGERIHVRARPTPPSEGRP
;
A
#
# COMPACT_ATOMS: atom_id res chain seq x y z
N MET A 1 0.19 -32.48 23.45
CA MET A 1 -0.12 -31.12 23.97
C MET A 1 0.30 -30.02 23.01
N ALA A 2 1.56 -29.91 22.51
CA ALA A 2 1.92 -28.83 21.56
C ALA A 2 1.33 -29.01 20.14
N ALA A 3 1.19 -30.24 19.65
CA ALA A 3 0.65 -30.54 18.32
C ALA A 3 -0.87 -30.33 18.25
N GLU A 4 -1.61 -30.67 19.28
CA GLU A 4 -3.07 -30.51 19.35
C GLU A 4 -3.48 -29.02 19.33
N GLY A 5 -2.72 -28.14 19.98
CA GLY A 5 -2.97 -26.69 19.95
C GLY A 5 -2.69 -26.06 18.58
N GLN A 6 -1.72 -26.58 17.81
CA GLN A 6 -1.43 -26.11 16.45
C GLN A 6 -2.50 -26.53 15.44
N ASP A 7 -3.05 -27.73 15.59
CA ASP A 7 -4.12 -28.22 14.72
C ASP A 7 -5.44 -27.46 14.95
N GLU A 8 -5.74 -27.09 16.20
CA GLU A 8 -6.92 -26.30 16.58
C GLU A 8 -6.79 -24.86 16.04
N GLU A 9 -5.63 -24.22 16.20
CA GLU A 9 -5.34 -22.89 15.66
C GLU A 9 -5.43 -22.86 14.13
N LEU A 10 -4.93 -23.90 13.46
CA LEU A 10 -5.05 -24.02 12.00
C LEU A 10 -6.50 -24.19 11.55
N ALA A 11 -7.29 -24.98 12.28
CA ALA A 11 -8.70 -25.18 11.98
C ALA A 11 -9.49 -23.87 12.11
N ASP A 12 -9.21 -23.07 13.12
CA ASP A 12 -9.83 -21.75 13.33
C ASP A 12 -9.47 -20.78 12.19
N VAL A 13 -8.21 -20.73 11.80
CA VAL A 13 -7.76 -19.92 10.65
C VAL A 13 -8.50 -20.33 9.38
N LEU A 14 -8.58 -21.62 9.07
CA LEU A 14 -9.26 -22.12 7.87
C LEU A 14 -10.76 -21.83 7.89
N THR A 15 -11.40 -21.93 9.04
CA THR A 15 -12.85 -21.64 9.22
C THR A 15 -13.14 -20.15 9.02
N ALA A 16 -12.24 -19.26 9.42
CA ALA A 16 -12.41 -17.81 9.29
C ALA A 16 -12.23 -17.30 7.84
N VAL A 17 -11.60 -18.07 6.95
CA VAL A 17 -11.30 -17.64 5.56
C VAL A 17 -12.58 -17.35 4.76
N GLY A 18 -13.57 -18.22 4.81
CA GLY A 18 -14.80 -18.06 4.05
C GLY A 18 -15.56 -16.77 4.37
N PRO A 19 -15.91 -16.52 5.64
CA PRO A 19 -16.52 -15.27 6.08
C PRO A 19 -15.72 -14.02 5.69
N ARG A 20 -14.38 -14.08 5.78
CA ARG A 20 -13.50 -12.98 5.41
C ARG A 20 -13.53 -12.68 3.92
N LEU A 21 -13.47 -13.69 3.07
CA LEU A 21 -13.62 -13.55 1.62
C LEU A 21 -14.94 -12.87 1.25
N ARG A 22 -16.03 -13.32 1.89
CA ARG A 22 -17.35 -12.73 1.71
C ARG A 22 -17.41 -11.25 2.14
N ALA A 23 -16.77 -10.92 3.26
CA ALA A 23 -16.69 -9.54 3.75
C ALA A 23 -15.91 -8.65 2.77
N LEU A 24 -14.73 -9.08 2.31
CA LEU A 24 -13.91 -8.38 1.32
C LEU A 24 -14.66 -8.14 0.01
N ARG A 25 -15.34 -9.17 -0.50
CA ARG A 25 -16.11 -9.04 -1.73
C ARG A 25 -17.24 -8.02 -1.58
N ARG A 26 -18.01 -8.09 -0.47
CA ARG A 26 -19.11 -7.15 -0.20
C ARG A 26 -18.63 -5.71 -0.02
N GLN A 27 -17.54 -5.51 0.71
CA GLN A 27 -16.94 -4.20 0.91
C GLN A 27 -16.56 -3.53 -0.42
N ARG A 28 -16.24 -4.32 -1.44
CA ARG A 28 -15.88 -3.84 -2.78
C ARG A 28 -17.03 -3.78 -3.75
N GLY A 29 -18.26 -4.09 -3.30
CA GLY A 29 -19.43 -4.10 -4.16
C GLY A 29 -19.38 -5.14 -5.28
N THR A 30 -18.50 -6.15 -5.18
CA THR A 30 -18.31 -7.15 -6.25
C THR A 30 -19.28 -8.30 -6.09
N THR A 31 -19.90 -8.74 -7.19
CA THR A 31 -20.75 -9.93 -7.21
C THR A 31 -19.92 -11.22 -7.32
N LEU A 32 -20.51 -12.37 -6.96
CA LEU A 32 -19.83 -13.67 -7.17
C LEU A 32 -19.58 -13.94 -8.67
N ALA A 33 -20.46 -13.48 -9.55
CA ALA A 33 -20.31 -13.63 -10.99
C ALA A 33 -19.07 -12.85 -11.51
N GLN A 34 -18.94 -11.58 -11.12
CA GLN A 34 -17.78 -10.77 -11.46
C GLN A 34 -16.47 -11.33 -10.90
N LEU A 35 -16.52 -11.86 -9.66
CA LEU A 35 -15.34 -12.48 -9.05
C LEU A 35 -14.96 -13.78 -9.79
N SER A 36 -15.95 -14.57 -10.23
CA SER A 36 -15.76 -15.77 -11.06
C SER A 36 -15.09 -15.42 -12.38
N GLU A 37 -15.56 -14.39 -13.06
CA GLU A 37 -14.97 -13.91 -14.31
C GLU A 37 -13.52 -13.44 -14.14
N THR A 38 -13.26 -12.68 -13.06
CA THR A 38 -11.92 -12.13 -12.77
C THR A 38 -10.90 -13.20 -12.38
N THR A 39 -11.35 -14.25 -11.66
CA THR A 39 -10.45 -15.26 -11.08
C THR A 39 -10.38 -16.56 -11.86
N GLY A 40 -11.34 -16.81 -12.76
CA GLY A 40 -11.51 -18.10 -13.42
C GLY A 40 -12.08 -19.20 -12.50
N ILE A 41 -12.44 -18.89 -11.26
CA ILE A 41 -13.00 -19.85 -10.30
C ILE A 41 -14.50 -19.90 -10.49
N SER A 42 -15.08 -21.10 -10.60
CA SER A 42 -16.52 -21.25 -10.82
C SER A 42 -17.35 -20.61 -9.71
N LEU A 43 -18.49 -20.05 -10.07
CA LEU A 43 -19.43 -19.41 -9.14
C LEU A 43 -19.85 -20.35 -7.99
N SER A 44 -20.07 -21.62 -8.27
CA SER A 44 -20.40 -22.64 -7.26
C SER A 44 -19.26 -22.89 -6.29
N THR A 45 -18.02 -22.88 -6.77
CA THR A 45 -16.82 -23.00 -5.93
C THR A 45 -16.64 -21.78 -5.02
N LEU A 46 -16.80 -20.57 -5.56
CA LEU A 46 -16.75 -19.32 -4.78
C LEU A 46 -17.83 -19.30 -3.68
N SER A 47 -19.07 -19.65 -4.03
CA SER A 47 -20.17 -19.68 -3.07
C SER A 47 -19.91 -20.67 -1.92
N ARG A 48 -19.44 -21.89 -2.24
CA ARG A 48 -19.10 -22.89 -1.21
C ARG A 48 -17.90 -22.50 -0.37
N LEU A 49 -16.92 -21.81 -0.97
CA LEU A 49 -15.76 -21.31 -0.25
C LEU A 49 -16.16 -20.21 0.75
N GLU A 50 -16.98 -19.25 0.34
CA GLU A 50 -17.47 -18.17 1.20
C GLU A 50 -18.43 -18.66 2.32
N SER A 51 -19.11 -19.78 2.10
CA SER A 51 -19.99 -20.40 3.09
C SER A 51 -19.28 -21.42 4.00
N GLY A 52 -17.97 -21.63 3.82
CA GLY A 52 -17.22 -22.63 4.58
C GLY A 52 -17.44 -24.08 4.16
N GLN A 53 -18.27 -24.32 3.11
CA GLN A 53 -18.58 -25.67 2.60
C GLN A 53 -17.48 -26.25 1.70
N ARG A 54 -16.46 -25.49 1.42
CA ARG A 54 -15.27 -25.90 0.68
C ARG A 54 -14.03 -25.45 1.40
N ARG A 55 -13.10 -26.38 1.59
CA ARG A 55 -11.80 -26.10 2.21
C ARG A 55 -11.00 -25.13 1.32
N PRO A 56 -10.43 -24.03 1.88
CA PRO A 56 -9.57 -23.15 1.15
C PRO A 56 -8.24 -23.87 0.80
N THR A 57 -7.83 -23.73 -0.46
CA THR A 57 -6.53 -24.22 -0.95
C THR A 57 -5.75 -23.06 -1.58
N LEU A 58 -4.43 -23.18 -1.72
CA LEU A 58 -3.59 -22.14 -2.29
C LEU A 58 -4.02 -21.75 -3.71
N GLU A 59 -4.44 -22.75 -4.52
CA GLU A 59 -4.90 -22.55 -5.90
C GLU A 59 -6.14 -21.67 -5.96
N LEU A 60 -7.00 -21.72 -4.93
CA LEU A 60 -8.18 -20.86 -4.82
C LEU A 60 -7.84 -19.50 -4.21
N LEU A 61 -6.99 -19.48 -3.19
CA LEU A 61 -6.73 -18.27 -2.41
C LEU A 61 -5.81 -17.29 -3.13
N LEU A 62 -4.81 -17.75 -3.91
CA LEU A 62 -3.89 -16.86 -4.62
C LEU A 62 -4.58 -15.98 -5.68
N PRO A 63 -5.45 -16.53 -6.57
CA PRO A 63 -6.24 -15.69 -7.49
C PRO A 63 -7.16 -14.72 -6.75
N LEU A 64 -7.77 -15.14 -5.63
CA LEU A 64 -8.65 -14.30 -4.82
C LEU A 64 -7.89 -13.16 -4.13
N ALA A 65 -6.70 -13.41 -3.58
CA ALA A 65 -5.85 -12.37 -3.00
C ALA A 65 -5.49 -11.31 -4.05
N ARG A 66 -5.17 -11.73 -5.28
CA ARG A 66 -4.89 -10.83 -6.41
C ARG A 66 -6.12 -10.03 -6.82
N ALA A 67 -7.28 -10.69 -6.98
CA ALA A 67 -8.53 -10.04 -7.36
C ALA A 67 -8.97 -9.02 -6.31
N HIS A 68 -8.83 -9.36 -5.04
CA HIS A 68 -9.11 -8.48 -3.92
C HIS A 68 -7.96 -7.51 -3.59
N ARG A 69 -6.82 -7.58 -4.28
CA ARG A 69 -5.64 -6.72 -4.05
C ARG A 69 -5.26 -6.63 -2.56
N VAL A 70 -5.28 -7.75 -1.89
CA VAL A 70 -4.86 -7.89 -0.48
C VAL A 70 -3.66 -8.82 -0.38
N ALA A 71 -2.87 -8.67 0.68
CA ALA A 71 -1.81 -9.62 0.97
C ALA A 71 -2.41 -11.00 1.31
N PHE A 72 -1.71 -12.08 0.97
CA PHE A 72 -2.18 -13.43 1.27
C PHE A 72 -2.42 -13.64 2.77
N ASP A 73 -1.51 -13.14 3.62
CA ASP A 73 -1.62 -13.21 5.08
C ASP A 73 -2.89 -12.51 5.60
N GLU A 74 -3.27 -11.40 4.96
CA GLU A 74 -4.51 -10.70 5.27
C GLU A 74 -5.74 -11.50 4.88
N LEU A 75 -5.68 -12.19 3.73
CA LEU A 75 -6.77 -13.03 3.26
C LEU A 75 -7.03 -14.21 4.20
N VAL A 76 -5.97 -14.90 4.61
CA VAL A 76 -6.07 -16.06 5.50
C VAL A 76 -6.18 -15.68 6.98
N GLY A 77 -5.87 -14.42 7.34
CA GLY A 77 -5.86 -13.96 8.72
C GLY A 77 -4.90 -14.77 9.56
N ALA A 78 -3.73 -15.07 8.99
CA ALA A 78 -2.69 -15.77 9.72
C ALA A 78 -2.43 -15.05 11.06
N PRO A 79 -2.31 -15.80 12.17
CA PRO A 79 -1.99 -15.21 13.45
C PRO A 79 -0.71 -14.40 13.34
N GLU A 80 -0.70 -13.22 13.95
CA GLU A 80 0.52 -12.42 14.01
C GLU A 80 1.57 -13.26 14.75
N THR A 81 2.67 -13.57 14.07
CA THR A 81 3.82 -14.18 14.74
C THR A 81 4.18 -13.26 15.91
N GLY A 82 4.36 -13.79 17.11
CA GLY A 82 4.52 -13.00 18.36
C GLY A 82 5.66 -11.95 18.38
N ASP A 83 6.34 -11.74 17.25
CA ASP A 83 7.30 -10.65 17.03
C ASP A 83 6.58 -9.47 16.34
N PRO A 84 6.30 -8.36 17.06
CA PRO A 84 5.61 -7.19 16.50
C PRO A 84 6.48 -6.39 15.53
N ARG A 85 7.77 -6.71 15.40
CA ARG A 85 8.68 -5.96 14.54
C ARG A 85 8.32 -6.11 13.07
N ILE A 86 8.28 -4.99 12.39
CA ILE A 86 8.13 -4.96 10.94
C ILE A 86 9.50 -5.22 10.33
N ARG A 87 9.57 -6.17 9.41
CA ARG A 87 10.77 -6.42 8.58
C ARG A 87 10.51 -5.81 7.21
N PRO A 88 10.85 -4.51 7.01
CA PRO A 88 10.53 -3.81 5.78
C PRO A 88 11.33 -4.40 4.62
N ARG A 89 10.70 -4.40 3.44
CA ARG A 89 11.40 -4.64 2.16
C ARG A 89 11.43 -3.33 1.40
N PRO A 90 12.55 -2.60 1.41
CA PRO A 90 12.67 -1.35 0.67
C PRO A 90 12.50 -1.58 -0.83
N PHE A 91 11.95 -0.59 -1.52
CA PHE A 91 11.86 -0.57 -2.98
C PHE A 91 12.14 0.85 -3.48
N VAL A 92 12.61 0.95 -4.73
CA VAL A 92 12.92 2.23 -5.37
C VAL A 92 11.81 2.58 -6.35
N ARG A 93 11.40 3.84 -6.33
CA ARG A 93 10.43 4.40 -7.25
C ARG A 93 10.70 5.89 -7.50
N HIS A 94 10.61 6.32 -8.76
CA HIS A 94 10.91 7.70 -9.17
C HIS A 94 12.22 8.25 -8.56
N GLY A 95 13.27 7.41 -8.52
CA GLY A 95 14.56 7.75 -7.92
C GLY A 95 14.61 7.78 -6.40
N SER A 96 13.48 7.63 -5.71
CA SER A 96 13.38 7.63 -4.24
C SER A 96 13.27 6.23 -3.69
N THR A 97 13.86 5.99 -2.51
CA THR A 97 13.72 4.72 -1.79
C THR A 97 12.59 4.81 -0.78
N TYR A 98 11.67 3.85 -0.83
CA TYR A 98 10.56 3.70 0.09
C TYR A 98 10.78 2.50 0.99
N VAL A 99 10.69 2.70 2.29
CA VAL A 99 10.79 1.68 3.33
C VAL A 99 9.44 1.59 4.03
N PRO A 100 8.59 0.57 3.76
CA PRO A 100 7.29 0.46 4.40
C PRO A 100 7.44 0.18 5.90
N LEU A 101 6.75 0.97 6.74
CA LEU A 101 6.79 0.89 8.21
C LEU A 101 5.50 0.33 8.81
N THR A 102 4.49 0.05 7.99
CA THR A 102 3.23 -0.57 8.41
C THR A 102 2.93 -1.79 7.55
N ARG A 103 2.40 -2.86 8.15
CA ARG A 103 1.88 -4.03 7.41
C ARG A 103 0.38 -3.89 7.17
N LYS A 104 -0.33 -3.58 8.23
CA LYS A 104 -1.78 -3.47 8.28
C LYS A 104 -2.11 -2.35 9.26
N PHE A 105 -2.34 -1.18 8.76
CA PHE A 105 -2.94 -0.14 9.57
C PHE A 105 -4.22 0.27 8.87
N SER A 106 -5.36 0.21 9.56
CA SER A 106 -6.67 0.47 8.97
C SER A 106 -6.70 1.85 8.30
N GLY A 107 -6.40 1.87 7.01
CA GLY A 107 -6.51 3.06 6.18
C GLY A 107 -5.34 4.04 6.21
N VAL A 108 -4.25 3.78 6.94
CA VAL A 108 -3.04 4.63 6.94
C VAL A 108 -1.81 3.79 6.63
N HIS A 109 -0.99 4.25 5.70
CA HIS A 109 0.28 3.64 5.35
C HIS A 109 1.43 4.57 5.73
N ALA A 110 2.35 4.08 6.56
CA ALA A 110 3.56 4.80 6.94
C ALA A 110 4.76 4.29 6.15
N PHE A 111 5.54 5.22 5.63
CA PHE A 111 6.80 4.96 4.95
C PHE A 111 7.91 5.83 5.51
N LYS A 112 9.12 5.29 5.57
CA LYS A 112 10.32 6.12 5.54
C LYS A 112 10.71 6.29 4.07
N GLN A 113 10.84 7.52 3.63
CA GLN A 113 11.32 7.85 2.29
C GLN A 113 12.74 8.40 2.37
N ILE A 114 13.54 8.07 1.37
CA ILE A 114 14.91 8.55 1.22
C ILE A 114 15.04 9.14 -0.17
N LEU A 115 15.22 10.47 -0.23
CA LEU A 115 15.46 11.21 -1.46
C LEU A 115 16.97 11.33 -1.65
N PRO A 116 17.53 10.85 -2.76
CA PRO A 116 18.94 11.09 -3.07
C PRO A 116 19.20 12.59 -3.27
N PRO A 117 20.46 13.05 -3.18
CA PRO A 117 20.84 14.38 -3.63
C PRO A 117 20.48 14.57 -5.10
N LEU A 118 20.11 15.80 -5.48
CA LEU A 118 19.92 16.12 -6.90
C LEU A 118 21.28 16.20 -7.60
N GLU A 119 21.43 15.48 -8.69
CA GLU A 119 22.57 15.60 -9.58
C GLU A 119 22.30 16.73 -10.60
N GLY A 120 22.71 17.94 -10.26
CA GLY A 120 22.52 19.13 -11.12
C GLY A 120 21.39 20.06 -10.63
N PRO A 121 20.98 21.02 -11.48
CA PRO A 121 19.88 21.93 -11.14
C PRO A 121 18.59 21.15 -10.93
N PRO A 122 17.72 21.59 -9.98
CA PRO A 122 16.45 20.94 -9.75
C PRO A 122 15.62 20.92 -11.05
N PRO A 123 15.04 19.77 -11.40
CA PRO A 123 14.16 19.69 -12.57
C PRO A 123 12.95 20.60 -12.38
N GLU A 124 12.33 20.97 -13.49
CA GLU A 124 11.03 21.66 -13.43
C GLU A 124 10.04 20.79 -12.65
N PRO A 125 9.42 21.33 -11.57
CA PRO A 125 8.62 20.50 -10.68
C PRO A 125 7.31 20.07 -11.35
N GLU A 126 7.10 18.77 -11.48
CA GLU A 126 5.82 18.21 -11.84
C GLU A 126 4.95 18.11 -10.58
N LEU A 127 4.02 19.08 -10.43
CA LEU A 127 3.12 19.13 -9.28
C LEU A 127 2.08 18.02 -9.38
N GLN A 128 1.95 17.23 -8.32
CA GLN A 128 0.96 16.18 -8.20
C GLN A 128 -0.32 16.72 -7.56
N VAL A 129 -1.47 16.18 -7.99
CA VAL A 129 -2.79 16.48 -7.41
C VAL A 129 -3.57 15.17 -7.27
N HIS A 130 -4.06 14.88 -6.08
CA HIS A 130 -4.88 13.71 -5.83
C HIS A 130 -5.78 13.87 -4.60
N GLU A 131 -6.73 12.99 -4.40
CA GLU A 131 -7.57 12.98 -3.19
C GLU A 131 -6.81 12.42 -2.00
N GLY A 132 -7.00 13.03 -0.82
CA GLY A 132 -6.48 12.57 0.44
C GLY A 132 -5.71 13.64 1.20
N TYR A 133 -4.98 13.18 2.20
CA TYR A 133 -4.09 13.99 3.03
C TYR A 133 -2.72 13.33 3.08
N GLU A 134 -1.70 14.15 3.07
CA GLU A 134 -0.33 13.75 3.37
C GLU A 134 0.15 14.43 4.65
N TRP A 135 0.90 13.67 5.42
CA TRP A 135 1.67 14.13 6.55
C TRP A 135 3.10 13.66 6.38
N LEU A 136 4.04 14.54 6.60
CA LEU A 136 5.46 14.22 6.56
C LEU A 136 6.20 14.79 7.77
N TYR A 137 7.31 14.13 8.18
CA TYR A 137 8.19 14.56 9.24
C TYR A 137 9.64 14.28 8.85
N VAL A 138 10.47 15.31 8.82
CA VAL A 138 11.86 15.22 8.38
C VAL A 138 12.73 14.61 9.48
N LEU A 139 13.42 13.54 9.16
CA LEU A 139 14.37 12.85 10.04
C LEU A 139 15.80 13.35 9.86
N ALA A 140 16.24 13.52 8.60
CA ALA A 140 17.59 13.95 8.25
C ALA A 140 17.59 14.65 6.89
N GLY A 141 18.59 15.49 6.65
CA GLY A 141 18.69 16.27 5.42
C GLY A 141 17.69 17.43 5.38
N ARG A 142 17.35 17.90 4.19
CA ARG A 142 16.37 18.98 3.97
C ARG A 142 15.49 18.66 2.79
N ILE A 143 14.21 18.95 2.93
CA ILE A 143 13.20 18.75 1.89
C ILE A 143 12.65 20.11 1.46
N ARG A 144 12.67 20.39 0.16
CA ARG A 144 11.91 21.48 -0.43
C ARG A 144 10.54 20.98 -0.78
N LEU A 145 9.52 21.56 -0.18
CA LEU A 145 8.10 21.31 -0.43
C LEU A 145 7.51 22.49 -1.20
N LEU A 146 7.05 22.20 -2.42
CA LEU A 146 6.20 23.12 -3.17
C LEU A 146 4.76 22.73 -2.88
N LEU A 147 3.94 23.67 -2.41
CA LEU A 147 2.55 23.42 -2.02
C LEU A 147 1.67 24.62 -2.45
N GLY A 148 0.92 24.47 -3.53
CA GLY A 148 0.21 25.57 -4.14
C GLY A 148 1.16 26.72 -4.50
N GLY A 149 0.96 27.87 -3.87
CA GLY A 149 1.83 29.04 -4.03
C GLY A 149 2.99 29.13 -3.03
N HIS A 150 3.17 28.13 -2.16
CA HIS A 150 4.23 28.13 -1.14
C HIS A 150 5.45 27.34 -1.61
N ASP A 151 6.63 27.84 -1.28
CA ASP A 151 7.92 27.21 -1.50
C ASP A 151 8.65 27.14 -0.16
N LEU A 152 8.65 25.98 0.46
CA LEU A 152 9.11 25.77 1.82
C LEU A 152 10.31 24.84 1.84
N VAL A 153 11.26 25.09 2.74
CA VAL A 153 12.35 24.16 3.03
C VAL A 153 12.19 23.67 4.46
N LEU A 154 12.00 22.36 4.60
CA LEU A 154 11.84 21.69 5.89
C LEU A 154 13.14 21.01 6.28
N GLY A 155 13.61 21.23 7.50
CA GLY A 155 14.76 20.58 8.12
C GLY A 155 14.38 19.50 9.12
N PRO A 156 15.34 18.82 9.72
CA PRO A 156 15.11 17.79 10.72
C PRO A 156 14.27 18.29 11.90
N GLY A 157 13.26 17.52 12.29
CA GLY A 157 12.32 17.87 13.37
C GLY A 157 11.10 18.67 12.90
N GLU A 158 11.06 19.12 11.65
CA GLU A 158 9.91 19.83 11.09
C GLU A 158 8.93 18.87 10.42
N ALA A 159 7.65 19.21 10.51
CA ALA A 159 6.55 18.46 9.91
C ALA A 159 5.71 19.35 9.00
N ALA A 160 5.06 18.73 8.02
CA ALA A 160 4.01 19.37 7.23
C ALA A 160 2.81 18.42 7.07
N GLU A 161 1.62 19.01 7.02
CA GLU A 161 0.36 18.33 6.75
C GLU A 161 -0.42 19.15 5.75
N PHE A 162 -0.98 18.50 4.73
CA PHE A 162 -1.72 19.20 3.69
C PHE A 162 -2.73 18.29 2.98
N ASP A 163 -3.76 18.93 2.44
CA ASP A 163 -4.71 18.32 1.51
C ASP A 163 -4.04 18.17 0.15
N THR A 164 -3.98 16.96 -0.33
CA THR A 164 -3.28 16.61 -1.59
C THR A 164 -4.03 17.03 -2.85
N ARG A 165 -5.23 17.61 -2.73
CA ARG A 165 -5.88 18.35 -3.82
C ARG A 165 -5.18 19.69 -4.11
N THR A 166 -4.37 20.18 -3.19
CA THR A 166 -3.45 21.28 -3.45
C THR A 166 -2.27 20.75 -4.29
N PRO A 167 -1.95 21.38 -5.43
CA PRO A 167 -0.80 20.99 -6.24
C PRO A 167 0.48 21.01 -5.39
N HIS A 168 1.21 19.88 -5.37
CA HIS A 168 2.36 19.74 -4.50
C HIS A 168 3.48 18.89 -5.14
N ALA A 169 4.70 19.15 -4.73
CA ALA A 169 5.88 18.34 -5.03
C ALA A 169 6.92 18.51 -3.93
N PHE A 170 7.79 17.53 -3.74
CA PHE A 170 8.91 17.66 -2.81
C PHE A 170 10.19 17.06 -3.39
N PHE A 171 11.32 17.68 -3.04
CA PHE A 171 12.65 17.34 -3.51
C PHE A 171 13.65 17.40 -2.37
N ASN A 172 14.78 16.74 -2.57
CA ASN A 172 15.92 16.98 -1.70
C ASN A 172 16.48 18.40 -1.93
N ALA A 173 16.58 19.18 -0.87
CA ALA A 173 17.11 20.55 -0.91
C ALA A 173 18.57 20.65 -0.42
N GLY A 174 19.25 19.53 -0.23
CA GLY A 174 20.61 19.49 0.31
C GLY A 174 21.57 18.61 -0.48
N PRO A 175 22.86 18.65 -0.13
CA PRO A 175 23.89 17.85 -0.79
C PRO A 175 23.95 16.40 -0.25
N GLN A 176 23.23 16.09 0.83
CA GLN A 176 23.14 14.76 1.42
C GLN A 176 21.75 14.18 1.19
N PRO A 177 21.56 12.86 1.23
CA PRO A 177 20.23 12.26 1.18
C PRO A 177 19.31 12.86 2.24
N ALA A 178 18.06 13.12 1.88
CA ALA A 178 17.03 13.55 2.81
C ALA A 178 16.15 12.36 3.21
N GLU A 179 15.97 12.16 4.50
CA GLU A 179 15.11 11.11 5.06
C GLU A 179 13.92 11.70 5.79
N PHE A 180 12.75 11.16 5.54
CA PHE A 180 11.54 11.60 6.21
C PHE A 180 10.53 10.47 6.36
N LEU A 181 9.65 10.60 7.34
CA LEU A 181 8.45 9.79 7.48
C LEU A 181 7.34 10.41 6.64
N SER A 182 6.55 9.58 5.99
CA SER A 182 5.31 10.00 5.35
C SER A 182 4.16 9.07 5.72
N LEU A 183 3.00 9.65 5.94
CA LEU A 183 1.74 8.97 6.18
C LEU A 183 0.81 9.26 5.01
N PHE A 184 0.32 8.21 4.39
CA PHE A 184 -0.64 8.30 3.30
C PHE A 184 -1.96 7.63 3.68
N GLY A 185 -3.06 8.27 3.31
CA GLY A 185 -4.32 7.56 3.16
C GLY A 185 -4.28 6.57 1.98
N PRO A 186 -5.29 5.68 1.83
CA PRO A 186 -5.32 4.68 0.76
C PRO A 186 -5.24 5.25 -0.65
N GLN A 187 -5.71 6.47 -0.86
CA GLN A 187 -5.67 7.19 -2.14
C GLN A 187 -4.25 7.68 -2.44
N GLY A 188 -3.59 8.31 -1.48
CA GLY A 188 -2.21 8.80 -1.62
C GLY A 188 -1.22 7.69 -1.92
N GLU A 189 -1.33 6.55 -1.27
CA GLU A 189 -0.49 5.39 -1.55
C GLU A 189 -0.61 4.93 -3.01
N ARG A 190 -1.80 4.95 -3.61
CA ARG A 190 -1.99 4.53 -4.99
C ARG A 190 -1.21 5.39 -5.98
N ILE A 191 -1.13 6.67 -5.75
CA ILE A 191 -0.48 7.62 -6.65
C ILE A 191 1.02 7.64 -6.42
N HIS A 192 1.46 7.81 -5.19
CA HIS A 192 2.89 7.91 -4.87
C HIS A 192 3.63 6.56 -4.92
N VAL A 193 2.95 5.48 -4.58
CA VAL A 193 3.58 4.17 -4.40
C VAL A 193 3.14 3.13 -5.43
N ARG A 194 1.88 3.12 -5.86
CA ARG A 194 1.30 2.06 -6.71
C ARG A 194 0.94 2.46 -8.13
N ALA A 195 0.88 3.74 -8.49
CA ALA A 195 0.57 4.15 -9.85
C ALA A 195 1.63 3.62 -10.84
N ARG A 196 1.23 2.99 -11.92
CA ARG A 196 2.13 2.63 -13.02
C ARG A 196 2.41 3.91 -13.81
N PRO A 197 3.64 4.15 -14.29
CA PRO A 197 3.87 5.22 -15.25
C PRO A 197 2.97 4.97 -16.48
N THR A 198 2.21 5.97 -16.86
CA THR A 198 1.51 5.95 -18.15
C THR A 198 2.58 5.99 -19.22
N PRO A 199 2.62 5.05 -20.19
CA PRO A 199 3.55 5.16 -21.29
C PRO A 199 3.28 6.47 -22.02
N PRO A 200 4.33 7.15 -22.53
CA PRO A 200 4.15 8.36 -23.31
C PRO A 200 3.18 8.06 -24.44
N SER A 201 2.17 8.90 -24.61
CA SER A 201 1.24 8.81 -25.72
C SER A 201 2.06 8.93 -27.00
N GLU A 202 2.21 7.83 -27.76
CA GLU A 202 2.75 7.89 -29.11
C GLU A 202 1.89 8.87 -29.89
N GLY A 203 2.49 9.99 -30.24
CA GLY A 203 1.87 10.97 -31.13
C GLY A 203 1.48 10.26 -32.41
N ARG A 204 0.20 10.22 -32.72
CA ARG A 204 -0.31 9.81 -34.04
C ARG A 204 0.06 10.90 -35.05
N PRO A 205 0.59 10.52 -36.18
CA PRO A 205 0.90 11.45 -37.27
C PRO A 205 -0.32 12.15 -37.85
#